data_7c2b321db070c5e0a4eb039b9af9b60e
#
_entry.id   7c2b321db070c5e0a4eb039b9af9b60e
#
_cell.length_a   1.000
_cell.length_b   1.000
_cell.length_c   1.000
_cell.angle_alpha   90.00
_cell.angle_beta   90.00
_cell.angle_gamma   90.00
#
_symmetry.space_group_name_H-M   'P 1'
#
loop_
_entity.id
_entity.type
_entity.pdbx_description
1 polymer ?
#
loop_
_entity_poly.entity_id
_entity_poly.type
_entity_poly.pdbx_seq_one_letter_code
_entity_poly.pdbx_strand_id
1 'polypeptide(L)'
;METSIHIGAMIKSYIDQRNLSRTFVAQQMNTPNTAIYAYEKRQYIHCQTLMRICMATKYNFFMDIANMLPKEFGSNAKLVSEKDALIAQQTAEINKLTLENNLLKELIIGRR
;
A
#
# COMPACT_ATOMS: atom_id res chain seq x y z
N MET A 1 12.52 5.94 -24.09
CA MET A 1 12.85 4.77 -23.29
C MET A 1 11.60 3.92 -23.14
N GLU A 2 11.58 2.78 -23.78
CA GLU A 2 10.43 1.89 -23.69
C GLU A 2 10.51 1.10 -22.39
N THR A 3 9.51 1.28 -21.54
CA THR A 3 9.36 0.43 -20.36
C THR A 3 8.52 -0.76 -20.75
N SER A 4 9.19 -1.90 -20.96
CA SER A 4 8.51 -3.15 -21.24
C SER A 4 8.10 -3.79 -19.92
N ILE A 5 6.80 -3.85 -19.64
CA ILE A 5 6.25 -4.49 -18.45
C ILE A 5 5.71 -5.85 -18.82
N HIS A 6 6.12 -6.88 -18.10
CA HIS A 6 5.55 -8.21 -18.21
C HIS A 6 4.98 -8.60 -16.86
N ILE A 7 3.68 -8.36 -16.67
CA ILE A 7 3.02 -8.53 -15.37
C ILE A 7 3.06 -10.00 -14.93
N GLY A 8 2.83 -10.92 -15.87
CA GLY A 8 2.89 -12.35 -15.57
C GLY A 8 4.24 -12.79 -15.06
N ALA A 9 5.33 -12.26 -15.63
CA ALA A 9 6.68 -12.57 -15.18
C ALA A 9 6.94 -12.03 -13.77
N MET A 10 6.38 -10.88 -13.42
CA MET A 10 6.46 -10.33 -12.07
C MET A 10 5.79 -11.25 -11.06
N ILE A 11 4.61 -11.75 -11.40
CA ILE A 11 3.85 -12.67 -10.56
C ILE A 11 4.63 -13.98 -10.35
N LYS A 12 5.13 -14.55 -11.45
CA LYS A 12 5.92 -15.78 -11.42
C LYS A 12 7.16 -15.60 -10.54
N SER A 13 7.89 -14.51 -10.74
CA SER A 13 9.09 -14.20 -9.97
C SER A 13 8.82 -14.13 -8.48
N TYR A 14 7.72 -13.47 -8.08
CA TYR A 14 7.34 -13.37 -6.69
C TYR A 14 6.98 -14.73 -6.09
N ILE A 15 6.18 -15.52 -6.81
CA ILE A 15 5.77 -16.84 -6.34
C ILE A 15 7.00 -17.75 -6.16
N ASP A 16 7.94 -17.71 -7.12
CA ASP A 16 9.15 -18.52 -7.06
C ASP A 16 10.08 -18.07 -5.93
N GLN A 17 10.26 -16.77 -5.75
CA GLN A 17 11.12 -16.23 -4.69
C GLN A 17 10.60 -16.55 -3.29
N ARG A 18 9.28 -16.54 -3.11
CA ARG A 18 8.64 -16.80 -1.82
C ARG A 18 8.23 -18.24 -1.63
N ASN A 19 8.47 -19.10 -2.62
CA ASN A 19 8.04 -20.50 -2.58
C ASN A 19 6.56 -20.65 -2.26
N LEU A 20 5.73 -19.81 -2.84
CA LEU A 20 4.29 -19.86 -2.62
C LEU A 20 3.69 -21.05 -3.35
N SER A 21 2.69 -21.67 -2.74
CA SER A 21 1.93 -22.73 -3.38
C SER A 21 0.95 -22.13 -4.40
N ARG A 22 1.11 -22.48 -5.68
CA ARG A 22 0.18 -22.02 -6.71
C ARG A 22 -1.22 -22.56 -6.46
N THR A 23 -1.33 -23.75 -5.90
CA THR A 23 -2.61 -24.32 -5.49
C THR A 23 -3.29 -23.46 -4.44
N PHE A 24 -2.54 -23.01 -3.44
CA PHE A 24 -3.07 -22.13 -2.40
C PHE A 24 -3.54 -20.79 -2.99
N VAL A 25 -2.73 -20.18 -3.86
CA VAL A 25 -3.09 -18.92 -4.51
C VAL A 25 -4.36 -19.09 -5.33
N ALA A 26 -4.46 -20.18 -6.10
CA ALA A 26 -5.64 -20.48 -6.90
C ALA A 26 -6.89 -20.66 -6.02
N GLN A 27 -6.75 -21.33 -4.89
CA GLN A 27 -7.85 -21.50 -3.93
C GLN A 27 -8.32 -20.16 -3.38
N GLN A 28 -7.39 -19.27 -3.04
CA GLN A 28 -7.72 -17.93 -2.56
C GLN A 28 -8.45 -17.10 -3.60
N MET A 29 -8.14 -17.32 -4.88
CA MET A 29 -8.77 -16.64 -5.99
C MET A 29 -10.03 -17.35 -6.49
N ASN A 30 -10.33 -18.53 -5.94
CA ASN A 30 -11.45 -19.37 -6.35
C ASN A 30 -11.36 -19.72 -7.85
N THR A 31 -10.16 -20.09 -8.28
CA THR A 31 -9.85 -20.44 -9.68
C THR A 31 -9.09 -21.77 -9.74
N PRO A 32 -9.07 -22.46 -10.90
CA PRO A 32 -8.21 -23.63 -11.07
C PRO A 32 -6.72 -23.27 -11.04
N ASN A 33 -5.86 -24.24 -10.70
CA ASN A 33 -4.40 -24.04 -10.72
C ASN A 33 -3.89 -23.62 -12.08
N THR A 34 -4.50 -24.11 -13.16
CA THR A 34 -4.11 -23.76 -14.53
C THR A 34 -4.27 -22.27 -14.81
N ALA A 35 -5.20 -21.60 -14.12
CA ALA A 35 -5.38 -20.15 -14.29
C ALA A 35 -4.15 -19.38 -13.81
N ILE A 36 -3.52 -19.83 -12.73
CA ILE A 36 -2.31 -19.16 -12.19
C ILE A 36 -1.17 -19.26 -13.21
N TYR A 37 -0.95 -20.44 -13.77
CA TYR A 37 0.06 -20.63 -14.81
C TYR A 37 -0.23 -19.80 -16.05
N ALA A 38 -1.51 -19.66 -16.42
CA ALA A 38 -1.92 -18.84 -17.54
C ALA A 38 -1.61 -17.35 -17.28
N TYR A 39 -1.85 -16.87 -16.08
CA TYR A 39 -1.52 -15.49 -15.70
C TYR A 39 -0.02 -15.22 -15.78
N GLU A 40 0.80 -16.18 -15.37
CA GLU A 40 2.26 -16.02 -15.41
C GLU A 40 2.79 -15.87 -16.83
N LYS A 41 2.09 -16.38 -17.81
CA LYS A 41 2.48 -16.28 -19.23
C LYS A 41 1.98 -15.01 -19.90
N ARG A 42 1.02 -14.32 -19.30
CA ARG A 42 0.44 -13.10 -19.90
C ARG A 42 1.30 -11.89 -19.60
N GLN A 43 1.55 -11.12 -20.64
CA GLN A 43 2.23 -9.83 -20.48
C GLN A 43 1.30 -8.79 -19.86
N TYR A 44 0.02 -8.84 -20.21
CA TYR A 44 -0.98 -7.89 -19.72
C TYR A 44 -2.05 -8.62 -18.93
N ILE A 45 -2.42 -8.06 -17.80
CA ILE A 45 -3.49 -8.58 -16.94
C ILE A 45 -4.40 -7.41 -16.58
N HIS A 46 -5.71 -7.66 -16.58
CA HIS A 46 -6.69 -6.64 -16.19
C HIS A 46 -6.43 -6.20 -14.74
N CYS A 47 -6.63 -4.92 -14.47
CA CYS A 47 -6.40 -4.36 -13.14
C CYS A 47 -7.20 -5.10 -12.07
N GLN A 48 -8.46 -5.45 -12.35
CA GLN A 48 -9.29 -6.17 -11.40
C GLN A 48 -8.73 -7.56 -11.09
N THR A 49 -8.26 -8.26 -12.10
CA THR A 49 -7.63 -9.58 -11.91
C THR A 49 -6.34 -9.44 -11.12
N LEU A 50 -5.53 -8.42 -11.42
CA LEU A 50 -4.29 -8.17 -10.69
C LEU A 50 -4.57 -7.82 -9.22
N MET A 51 -5.64 -7.09 -8.94
CA MET A 51 -6.05 -6.83 -7.56
C MET A 51 -6.36 -8.13 -6.82
N ARG A 52 -7.06 -9.05 -7.46
CA ARG A 52 -7.36 -10.35 -6.88
C ARG A 52 -6.09 -11.15 -6.60
N ILE A 53 -5.12 -11.09 -7.50
CA ILE A 53 -3.81 -11.74 -7.31
C ILE A 53 -3.08 -11.10 -6.12
N CYS A 54 -3.10 -9.77 -6.02
CA CYS A 54 -2.49 -9.07 -4.89
C CYS A 54 -3.11 -9.51 -3.56
N MET A 55 -4.43 -9.62 -3.51
CA MET A 55 -5.14 -10.06 -2.31
C MET A 55 -4.79 -11.50 -1.95
N ALA A 56 -4.70 -12.39 -2.96
CA ALA A 56 -4.39 -13.79 -2.74
C ALA A 56 -2.96 -14.02 -2.27
N THR A 57 -2.00 -13.26 -2.82
CA THR A 57 -0.58 -13.38 -2.47
C THR A 57 -0.18 -12.47 -1.32
N LYS A 58 -1.04 -11.55 -0.91
CA LYS A 58 -0.77 -10.52 0.10
C LYS A 58 0.45 -9.67 -0.26
N TYR A 59 0.56 -9.33 -1.55
CA TYR A 59 1.65 -8.53 -2.09
C TYR A 59 1.09 -7.47 -3.04
N ASN A 60 1.69 -6.28 -3.02
CA ASN A 60 1.21 -5.15 -3.81
C ASN A 60 2.01 -5.03 -5.11
N PHE A 61 1.56 -5.74 -6.15
CA PHE A 61 2.17 -5.64 -7.49
C PHE A 61 1.96 -4.26 -8.12
N PHE A 62 0.92 -3.54 -7.74
CA PHE A 62 0.69 -2.18 -8.23
C PHE A 62 1.80 -1.22 -7.79
N MET A 63 2.34 -1.42 -6.61
CA MET A 63 3.45 -0.61 -6.14
C MET A 63 4.71 -0.84 -6.99
N ASP A 64 4.97 -2.07 -7.40
CA ASP A 64 6.09 -2.38 -8.30
C ASP A 64 5.91 -1.70 -9.65
N ILE A 65 4.69 -1.69 -10.18
CA ILE A 65 4.37 -1.00 -11.43
C ILE A 65 4.53 0.51 -11.25
N ALA A 66 4.03 1.05 -10.15
CA ALA A 66 4.15 2.48 -9.84
C ALA A 66 5.61 2.93 -9.73
N ASN A 67 6.47 2.08 -9.19
CA ASN A 67 7.90 2.38 -9.07
C ASN A 67 8.63 2.40 -10.41
N MET A 68 8.04 1.82 -11.45
CA MET A 68 8.58 1.88 -12.81
C MET A 68 8.31 3.22 -13.47
N LEU A 69 7.36 3.99 -12.96
CA LEU A 69 7.04 5.32 -13.47
C LEU A 69 8.00 6.35 -12.87
N PRO A 70 8.26 7.48 -13.58
CA PRO A 70 9.08 8.54 -13.01
C PRO A 70 8.52 9.07 -11.71
N LYS A 71 9.39 9.32 -10.74
CA LYS A 71 9.00 9.86 -9.43
C LYS A 71 8.38 11.25 -9.53
N GLU A 72 8.63 11.93 -10.66
CA GLU A 72 8.12 13.27 -10.94
C GLU A 72 6.61 13.28 -11.21
N PHE A 73 6.05 12.12 -11.58
CA PHE A 73 4.62 12.01 -11.86
C PHE A 73 3.83 12.16 -10.56
N GLY A 74 2.83 13.05 -10.58
CA GLY A 74 1.98 13.27 -9.42
C GLY A 74 1.21 12.04 -9.00
N SER A 75 0.98 11.92 -7.70
CA SER A 75 0.15 10.86 -7.15
C SER A 75 -0.63 11.38 -5.96
N ASN A 76 -1.78 10.76 -5.70
CA ASN A 76 -2.60 11.11 -4.54
C ASN A 76 -1.90 10.76 -3.22
N ALA A 77 -1.00 9.77 -3.24
CA ALA A 77 -0.28 9.35 -2.04
C ALA A 77 0.54 10.50 -1.44
N LYS A 78 1.18 11.32 -2.28
CA LYS A 78 1.95 12.46 -1.81
C LYS A 78 1.05 13.51 -1.15
N LEU A 79 -0.10 13.81 -1.75
CA LEU A 79 -1.06 14.76 -1.20
C LEU A 79 -1.63 14.27 0.13
N VAL A 80 -1.97 13.00 0.23
CA VAL A 80 -2.47 12.38 1.47
C VAL A 80 -1.40 12.46 2.56
N SER A 81 -0.14 12.16 2.23
CA SER A 81 0.98 12.22 3.17
C SER A 81 1.18 13.64 3.71
N GLU A 82 1.09 14.66 2.85
CA GLU A 82 1.21 16.06 3.26
C GLU A 82 0.07 16.47 4.19
N LYS A 83 -1.16 16.06 3.88
CA LYS A 83 -2.33 16.34 4.74
C LYS A 83 -2.20 15.64 6.08
N ASP A 84 -1.76 14.40 6.10
CA ASP A 84 -1.56 13.64 7.35
C ASP A 84 -0.50 14.29 8.23
N ALA A 85 0.59 14.78 7.65
CA ALA A 85 1.63 15.50 8.38
C ALA A 85 1.09 16.79 8.98
N LEU A 86 0.26 17.53 8.24
CA LEU A 86 -0.36 18.76 8.73
C LEU A 86 -1.33 18.48 9.88
N ILE A 87 -2.16 17.46 9.76
CA ILE A 87 -3.10 17.05 10.80
C ILE A 87 -2.35 16.64 12.07
N ALA A 88 -1.28 15.88 11.96
CA ALA A 88 -0.46 15.47 13.09
C ALA A 88 0.14 16.70 13.81
N GLN A 89 0.63 17.68 13.06
CA GLN A 89 1.18 18.91 13.61
C GLN A 89 0.12 19.71 14.35
N GLN A 90 -1.06 19.87 13.79
CA GLN A 90 -2.18 20.57 14.41
C GLN A 90 -2.65 19.88 15.69
N THR A 91 -2.71 18.56 15.69
CA THR A 91 -3.08 17.78 16.87
C THR A 91 -2.07 17.97 18.00
N ALA A 92 -0.77 17.98 17.69
CA ALA A 92 0.28 18.22 18.66
C ALA A 92 0.16 19.61 19.29
N GLU A 93 -0.15 20.65 18.51
CA GLU A 93 -0.35 22.00 19.01
C GLU A 93 -1.57 22.09 19.94
N ILE A 94 -2.67 21.46 19.59
CA ILE A 94 -3.88 21.42 20.42
C ILE A 94 -3.59 20.74 21.75
N ASN A 95 -2.90 19.61 21.75
CA ASN A 95 -2.52 18.90 22.97
C ASN A 95 -1.62 19.76 23.87
N LYS A 96 -0.68 20.48 23.29
CA LYS A 96 0.20 21.39 24.04
C LYS A 96 -0.59 22.49 24.73
N LEU A 97 -1.51 23.14 24.02
CA LEU A 97 -2.36 24.20 24.58
C LEU A 97 -3.26 23.66 25.68
N THR A 98 -3.80 22.48 25.53
CA THR A 98 -4.63 21.83 26.56
C THR A 98 -3.84 21.57 27.83
N LEU A 99 -2.60 21.09 27.71
CA LEU A 99 -1.72 20.87 28.86
C LEU A 99 -1.39 22.20 29.58
N GLU A 100 -1.09 23.25 28.85
CA GLU A 100 -0.81 24.57 29.45
C GLU A 100 -2.02 25.10 30.19
N ASN A 101 -3.23 24.95 29.65
CA ASN A 101 -4.45 25.38 30.34
C ASN A 101 -4.71 24.57 31.59
N ASN A 102 -4.46 23.27 31.58
CA ASN A 102 -4.62 22.43 32.77
C ASN A 102 -3.64 22.79 33.89
N LEU A 103 -2.38 23.09 33.51
CA LEU A 103 -1.37 23.55 34.47
C LEU A 103 -1.76 24.86 35.11
N LEU A 104 -2.27 25.82 34.37
CA LEU A 104 -2.74 27.11 34.87
C LEU A 104 -3.90 26.92 35.85
N LYS A 105 -4.85 26.05 35.53
CA LYS A 105 -5.96 25.73 36.42
C LYS A 105 -5.48 25.11 37.73
N GLU A 106 -4.55 24.18 37.67
CA GLU A 106 -3.96 23.57 38.86
C GLU A 106 -3.25 24.60 39.75
N LEU A 107 -2.49 25.53 39.16
CA LEU A 107 -1.81 26.60 39.89
C LEU A 107 -2.81 27.52 40.60
N ILE A 108 -3.92 27.85 39.94
CA ILE A 108 -4.95 28.70 40.55
C ILE A 108 -5.64 27.97 41.70
N ILE A 109 -5.96 26.70 41.53
CA ILE A 109 -6.59 25.89 42.60
C ILE A 109 -5.63 25.68 43.75
N GLY A 110 -4.35 25.44 43.49
CA GLY A 110 -3.33 25.19 44.49
C GLY A 110 -3.00 26.40 45.37
N ARG A 111 -3.42 27.60 44.98
CA ARG A 111 -3.18 28.84 45.71
C ARG A 111 -4.31 29.23 46.66
N ARG A 112 -5.33 28.44 46.75
CA ARG A 112 -6.43 28.69 47.66
C ARG A 112 -6.11 28.37 49.11
#